data_696ffd1879e4b66646c3edf4b459eca0
#
_entry.id   696ffd1879e4b66646c3edf4b459eca0
#
_cell.length_a   1.000
_cell.length_b   1.000
_cell.length_c   1.000
_cell.angle_alpha   90.00
_cell.angle_beta   90.00
_cell.angle_gamma   90.00
#
_symmetry.space_group_name_H-M   'P 1'
#
loop_
_entity.id
_entity.type
_entity.pdbx_description
1 polymer ?
#
loop_
_entity_poly.entity_id
_entity_poly.type
_entity_poly.pdbx_seq_one_letter_code
_entity_poly.pdbx_strand_id
1 'polypeptide(L)'
;HKATKLTWSANEQKLRQTLCTMLGWKYDAVPEIRDVPAADLARIDGMNPEKDKQAAQDNNFTIRYNVLDLDNKDAGSAEYQNLQRTIKQEKEEVASSLVNLYNDVLQKRNELQTAKAAYELEKTKMETADRKWQLGTIGRLEYMQQQNALKTKEIAVKTGDLALFQAMETYDWAVKGNLKLSQ
;
A
#
# COMPACT_ATOMS: atom_id res chain seq x y z
N HIS A 1 -4.98 4.79 -27.76
CA HIS A 1 -5.76 5.49 -26.70
C HIS A 1 -7.16 4.91 -26.46
N LYS A 2 -7.98 4.57 -27.51
CA LYS A 2 -9.32 3.99 -27.29
C LYS A 2 -9.26 2.58 -26.69
N ALA A 3 -8.39 1.72 -27.21
CA ALA A 3 -8.22 0.35 -26.70
C ALA A 3 -7.76 0.35 -25.23
N THR A 4 -6.79 1.19 -24.89
CA THR A 4 -6.29 1.34 -23.51
C THR A 4 -7.40 1.80 -22.55
N LYS A 5 -8.23 2.76 -22.97
CA LYS A 5 -9.35 3.24 -22.15
C LYS A 5 -10.40 2.14 -21.90
N LEU A 6 -10.71 1.33 -22.93
CA LEU A 6 -11.62 0.19 -22.79
C LEU A 6 -11.07 -0.87 -21.82
N THR A 7 -9.78 -1.18 -21.88
CA THR A 7 -9.12 -2.11 -20.97
C THR A 7 -9.21 -1.62 -19.51
N TRP A 8 -8.93 -0.34 -19.27
CA TRP A 8 -9.04 0.24 -17.93
C TRP A 8 -10.48 0.22 -17.39
N SER A 9 -11.47 0.56 -18.23
CA SER A 9 -12.88 0.51 -17.84
C SER A 9 -13.34 -0.92 -17.53
N ALA A 10 -12.92 -1.91 -18.30
CA ALA A 10 -13.23 -3.32 -18.04
C ALA A 10 -12.58 -3.81 -16.74
N ASN A 11 -11.34 -3.42 -16.48
CA ASN A 11 -10.65 -3.76 -15.22
C ASN A 11 -11.31 -3.11 -13.99
N GLU A 12 -11.71 -1.85 -14.11
CA GLU A 12 -12.45 -1.16 -13.04
C GLU A 12 -13.77 -1.89 -12.73
N GLN A 13 -14.53 -2.25 -13.75
CA GLN A 13 -15.78 -2.98 -13.59
C GLN A 13 -15.57 -4.34 -12.91
N LYS A 14 -14.54 -5.08 -13.33
CA LYS A 14 -14.18 -6.38 -12.73
C LYS A 14 -13.80 -6.22 -11.25
N LEU A 15 -12.98 -5.22 -10.92
CA LEU A 15 -12.59 -4.96 -9.53
C LEU A 15 -13.79 -4.56 -8.66
N ARG A 16 -14.71 -3.75 -9.20
CA ARG A 16 -15.95 -3.37 -8.53
C ARG A 16 -16.84 -4.58 -8.25
N GLN A 17 -17.03 -5.45 -9.23
CA GLN A 17 -17.78 -6.71 -9.06
C GLN A 17 -17.16 -7.62 -8.00
N THR A 18 -15.82 -7.77 -8.03
CA THR A 18 -15.09 -8.53 -7.02
C THR A 18 -15.31 -7.95 -5.62
N LEU A 19 -15.20 -6.64 -5.46
CA LEU A 19 -15.43 -5.96 -4.18
C LEU A 19 -16.87 -6.20 -3.68
N CYS A 20 -17.87 -6.04 -4.54
CA CYS A 20 -19.26 -6.30 -4.18
C CYS A 20 -19.47 -7.73 -3.70
N THR A 21 -18.88 -8.71 -4.41
CA THR A 21 -18.98 -10.13 -4.03
C THR A 21 -18.28 -10.39 -2.69
N MET A 22 -17.10 -9.81 -2.45
CA MET A 22 -16.37 -9.96 -1.17
C MET A 22 -17.13 -9.37 0.02
N LEU A 23 -17.90 -8.30 -0.21
CA LEU A 23 -18.75 -7.65 0.80
C LEU A 23 -20.14 -8.30 0.96
N GLY A 24 -20.42 -9.38 0.22
CA GLY A 24 -21.74 -10.02 0.24
C GLY A 24 -22.84 -9.22 -0.45
N TRP A 25 -22.49 -8.23 -1.25
CA TRP A 25 -23.43 -7.46 -2.05
C TRP A 25 -23.73 -8.15 -3.38
N LYS A 26 -24.78 -7.72 -4.09
CA LYS A 26 -25.01 -8.20 -5.45
C LYS A 26 -23.84 -7.82 -6.35
N TYR A 27 -23.41 -8.73 -7.24
CA TYR A 27 -22.25 -8.54 -8.13
C TYR A 27 -22.39 -7.33 -9.07
N ASP A 28 -23.63 -6.95 -9.39
CA ASP A 28 -24.01 -5.83 -10.25
C ASP A 28 -24.34 -4.54 -9.47
N ALA A 29 -24.17 -4.54 -8.15
CA ALA A 29 -24.35 -3.34 -7.35
C ALA A 29 -23.38 -2.24 -7.80
N VAL A 30 -23.86 -1.00 -7.79
CA VAL A 30 -23.06 0.20 -8.14
C VAL A 30 -22.89 1.05 -6.89
N PRO A 31 -22.01 0.64 -5.95
CA PRO A 31 -21.74 1.44 -4.78
C PRO A 31 -21.04 2.74 -5.16
N GLU A 32 -21.31 3.80 -4.41
CA GLU A 32 -20.51 5.01 -4.45
C GLU A 32 -19.14 4.73 -3.80
N ILE A 33 -18.09 4.73 -4.60
CA ILE A 33 -16.73 4.57 -4.12
C ILE A 33 -16.15 5.99 -3.98
N ARG A 34 -15.87 6.39 -2.74
CA ARG A 34 -15.23 7.68 -2.44
C ARG A 34 -13.72 7.58 -2.69
N ASP A 35 -13.10 8.73 -2.89
CA ASP A 35 -11.65 8.81 -3.00
C ASP A 35 -11.00 8.30 -1.70
N VAL A 36 -9.87 7.62 -1.86
CA VAL A 36 -9.04 7.18 -0.73
C VAL A 36 -8.52 8.44 -0.01
N PRO A 37 -8.63 8.51 1.33
CA PRO A 37 -8.07 9.64 2.06
C PRO A 37 -6.55 9.72 1.83
N ALA A 38 -6.01 10.93 1.84
CA ALA A 38 -4.57 11.14 1.76
C ALA A 38 -3.86 10.42 2.92
N ALA A 39 -2.66 9.91 2.64
CA ALA A 39 -1.85 9.24 3.65
C ALA A 39 -1.52 10.19 4.81
N ASP A 40 -1.91 9.81 6.02
CA ASP A 40 -1.58 10.57 7.23
C ASP A 40 -0.14 10.29 7.67
N LEU A 41 0.75 11.21 7.36
CA LEU A 41 2.18 11.08 7.66
C LEU A 41 2.47 11.00 9.17
N ALA A 42 1.61 11.55 10.03
CA ALA A 42 1.79 11.49 11.48
C ALA A 42 1.68 10.04 12.01
N ARG A 43 0.92 9.17 11.34
CA ARG A 43 0.86 7.74 11.70
C ARG A 43 2.22 7.04 11.58
N ILE A 44 3.06 7.46 10.64
CA ILE A 44 4.39 6.84 10.42
C ILE A 44 5.30 7.04 11.64
N ASP A 45 5.19 8.20 12.30
CA ASP A 45 5.99 8.51 13.48
C ASP A 45 5.60 7.64 14.70
N GLY A 46 4.38 7.09 14.69
CA GLY A 46 3.89 6.13 15.67
C GLY A 46 4.27 4.69 15.41
N MET A 47 4.71 4.33 14.20
CA MET A 47 5.08 2.96 13.82
C MET A 47 6.45 2.60 14.39
N ASN A 48 6.54 1.47 15.09
CA ASN A 48 7.79 1.00 15.65
C ASN A 48 7.83 -0.54 15.67
N PRO A 49 8.53 -1.17 14.71
CA PRO A 49 8.57 -2.63 14.60
C PRO A 49 8.98 -3.35 15.89
N GLU A 50 9.91 -2.78 16.67
CA GLU A 50 10.36 -3.41 17.91
C GLU A 50 9.29 -3.37 19.02
N LYS A 51 8.49 -2.31 19.08
CA LYS A 51 7.36 -2.21 20.02
C LYS A 51 6.16 -3.02 19.57
N ASP A 52 5.92 -3.03 18.26
CA ASP A 52 4.72 -3.63 17.65
C ASP A 52 4.86 -5.14 17.44
N LYS A 53 6.11 -5.65 17.48
CA LYS A 53 6.46 -7.06 17.29
C LYS A 53 5.66 -8.01 18.18
N GLN A 54 5.58 -7.72 19.47
CA GLN A 54 4.87 -8.59 20.40
C GLN A 54 3.39 -8.66 20.05
N ALA A 55 2.77 -7.51 19.79
CA ALA A 55 1.36 -7.46 19.40
C ALA A 55 1.10 -8.24 18.09
N ALA A 56 1.99 -8.08 17.09
CA ALA A 56 1.88 -8.80 15.83
C ALA A 56 1.98 -10.32 16.01
N GLN A 57 2.89 -10.80 16.87
CA GLN A 57 3.05 -12.22 17.19
C GLN A 57 1.84 -12.77 17.96
N ASP A 58 1.37 -12.06 18.98
CA ASP A 58 0.25 -12.49 19.82
C ASP A 58 -1.09 -12.49 19.07
N ASN A 59 -1.25 -11.61 18.09
CA ASN A 59 -2.45 -11.52 17.27
C ASN A 59 -2.41 -12.50 16.09
N ASN A 60 -1.24 -13.02 15.67
CA ASN A 60 -1.12 -13.87 14.50
C ASN A 60 -1.88 -15.19 14.69
N PHE A 61 -2.80 -15.45 13.76
CA PHE A 61 -3.67 -16.62 13.85
C PHE A 61 -2.90 -17.96 13.86
N THR A 62 -1.88 -18.09 13.00
CA THR A 62 -1.09 -19.33 12.89
C THR A 62 -0.31 -19.60 14.16
N ILE A 63 0.35 -18.57 14.71
CA ILE A 63 1.09 -18.70 15.97
C ILE A 63 0.14 -19.07 17.12
N ARG A 64 -0.99 -18.39 17.23
CA ARG A 64 -2.00 -18.71 18.27
C ARG A 64 -2.52 -20.13 18.17
N TYR A 65 -2.81 -20.59 16.95
CA TYR A 65 -3.24 -21.96 16.72
C TYR A 65 -2.17 -22.95 17.14
N ASN A 66 -0.92 -22.75 16.74
CA ASN A 66 0.20 -23.62 17.08
C ASN A 66 0.52 -23.64 18.57
N VAL A 67 0.36 -22.51 19.27
CA VAL A 67 0.50 -22.44 20.74
C VAL A 67 -0.58 -23.27 21.42
N LEU A 68 -1.84 -23.17 20.99
CA LEU A 68 -2.93 -23.99 21.52
C LEU A 68 -2.75 -25.50 21.23
N ASP A 69 -2.21 -25.83 20.04
CA ASP A 69 -1.91 -27.23 19.72
C ASP A 69 -0.74 -27.78 20.54
N LEU A 70 0.23 -26.92 20.88
CA LEU A 70 1.38 -27.30 21.72
C LEU A 70 0.92 -27.74 23.12
N ASP A 71 -0.10 -27.10 23.71
CA ASP A 71 -0.66 -27.45 25.01
C ASP A 71 -1.30 -28.85 25.02
N ASN A 72 -1.66 -29.38 23.86
CA ASN A 72 -2.25 -30.71 23.69
C ASN A 72 -1.21 -31.82 23.42
N LYS A 73 0.09 -31.48 23.34
CA LYS A 73 1.17 -32.41 23.08
C LYS A 73 1.86 -32.86 24.36
N ASP A 74 2.37 -34.08 24.37
CA ASP A 74 3.24 -34.54 25.44
C ASP A 74 4.59 -33.81 25.40
N ALA A 75 4.92 -33.08 26.47
CA ALA A 75 6.13 -32.25 26.59
C ALA A 75 7.45 -33.02 26.35
N GLY A 76 7.46 -34.36 26.54
CA GLY A 76 8.61 -35.22 26.25
C GLY A 76 8.71 -35.67 24.81
N SER A 77 7.67 -35.44 23.99
CA SER A 77 7.60 -35.98 22.64
C SER A 77 8.45 -35.18 21.63
N ALA A 78 8.86 -35.84 20.56
CA ALA A 78 9.50 -35.19 19.42
C ALA A 78 8.55 -34.23 18.71
N GLU A 79 7.25 -34.49 18.71
CA GLU A 79 6.22 -33.61 18.15
C GLU A 79 6.15 -32.27 18.90
N TYR A 80 6.15 -32.31 20.23
CA TYR A 80 6.20 -31.14 21.05
C TYR A 80 7.43 -30.28 20.75
N GLN A 81 8.62 -30.88 20.70
CA GLN A 81 9.86 -30.18 20.42
C GLN A 81 9.89 -29.59 19.00
N ASN A 82 9.31 -30.30 18.02
CA ASN A 82 9.22 -29.81 16.65
C ASN A 82 8.28 -28.61 16.57
N LEU A 83 7.10 -28.70 17.17
CA LEU A 83 6.11 -27.62 17.17
C LEU A 83 6.63 -26.39 17.91
N GLN A 84 7.34 -26.58 19.00
CA GLN A 84 8.00 -25.48 19.74
C GLN A 84 9.04 -24.75 18.87
N ARG A 85 9.81 -25.49 18.04
CA ARG A 85 10.75 -24.88 17.07
C ARG A 85 10.00 -24.12 15.97
N THR A 86 8.93 -24.70 15.45
CA THR A 86 8.06 -24.04 14.45
C THR A 86 7.51 -22.72 14.98
N ILE A 87 6.94 -22.70 16.19
CA ILE A 87 6.43 -21.47 16.81
C ILE A 87 7.53 -20.40 16.93
N LYS A 88 8.74 -20.83 17.31
CA LYS A 88 9.86 -19.90 17.38
C LYS A 88 10.21 -19.32 16.02
N GLN A 89 10.27 -20.14 14.97
CA GLN A 89 10.54 -19.69 13.61
C GLN A 89 9.45 -18.74 13.10
N GLU A 90 8.19 -19.05 13.34
CA GLU A 90 7.04 -18.20 12.97
C GLU A 90 7.13 -16.82 13.64
N LYS A 91 7.50 -16.78 14.93
CA LYS A 91 7.71 -15.54 15.65
C LYS A 91 8.84 -14.69 15.05
N GLU A 92 9.95 -15.32 14.66
CA GLU A 92 11.05 -14.63 13.98
C GLU A 92 10.65 -14.15 12.58
N GLU A 93 9.84 -14.94 11.84
CA GLU A 93 9.32 -14.54 10.54
C GLU A 93 8.40 -13.32 10.65
N VAL A 94 7.50 -13.29 11.64
CA VAL A 94 6.65 -12.12 11.92
C VAL A 94 7.51 -10.90 12.21
N ALA A 95 8.51 -11.04 13.08
CA ALA A 95 9.40 -9.93 13.44
C ALA A 95 10.15 -9.36 12.24
N SER A 96 10.74 -10.23 11.43
CA SER A 96 11.47 -9.85 10.20
C SER A 96 10.54 -9.20 9.18
N SER A 97 9.36 -9.78 8.97
CA SER A 97 8.37 -9.25 8.03
C SER A 97 7.87 -7.87 8.44
N LEU A 98 7.67 -7.64 9.74
CA LEU A 98 7.24 -6.34 10.26
C LEU A 98 8.29 -5.24 10.00
N VAL A 99 9.59 -5.56 10.17
CA VAL A 99 10.69 -4.66 9.82
C VAL A 99 10.70 -4.34 8.33
N ASN A 100 10.49 -5.36 7.48
CA ASN A 100 10.43 -5.16 6.03
C ASN A 100 9.24 -4.29 5.61
N LEU A 101 8.06 -4.49 6.20
CA LEU A 101 6.88 -3.66 5.95
C LEU A 101 7.11 -2.21 6.40
N TYR A 102 7.76 -1.99 7.53
CA TYR A 102 8.11 -0.64 7.98
C TYR A 102 9.08 0.03 7.00
N ASN A 103 10.10 -0.69 6.53
CA ASN A 103 11.03 -0.17 5.53
C ASN A 103 10.31 0.18 4.21
N ASP A 104 9.33 -0.61 3.80
CA ASP A 104 8.49 -0.28 2.63
C ASP A 104 7.71 1.02 2.85
N VAL A 105 7.10 1.23 4.03
CA VAL A 105 6.46 2.50 4.38
C VAL A 105 7.42 3.68 4.25
N LEU A 106 8.63 3.55 4.78
CA LEU A 106 9.65 4.61 4.68
C LEU A 106 10.06 4.88 3.23
N GLN A 107 10.20 3.83 2.44
CA GLN A 107 10.50 3.94 1.00
C GLN A 107 9.37 4.67 0.26
N LYS A 108 8.11 4.25 0.46
CA LYS A 108 6.94 4.90 -0.19
C LYS A 108 6.79 6.35 0.23
N ARG A 109 7.08 6.70 1.48
CA ARG A 109 7.14 8.10 1.93
C ARG A 109 8.17 8.91 1.13
N ASN A 110 9.37 8.38 0.94
CA ASN A 110 10.43 9.06 0.20
C ASN A 110 10.08 9.19 -1.30
N GLU A 111 9.48 8.14 -1.90
CA GLU A 111 8.98 8.16 -3.27
C GLU A 111 7.92 9.25 -3.47
N LEU A 112 6.96 9.35 -2.54
CA LEU A 112 5.94 10.41 -2.56
C LEU A 112 6.56 11.80 -2.43
N GLN A 113 7.54 11.99 -1.55
CA GLN A 113 8.23 13.26 -1.38
C GLN A 113 8.96 13.68 -2.67
N THR A 114 9.63 12.72 -3.34
CA THR A 114 10.28 12.94 -4.63
C THR A 114 9.27 13.29 -5.72
N ALA A 115 8.12 12.60 -5.76
CA ALA A 115 7.05 12.90 -6.70
C ALA A 115 6.46 14.30 -6.49
N LYS A 116 6.26 14.72 -5.24
CA LYS A 116 5.80 16.08 -4.89
C LYS A 116 6.81 17.15 -5.35
N ALA A 117 8.10 16.95 -5.09
CA ALA A 117 9.15 17.87 -5.54
C ALA A 117 9.19 17.98 -7.08
N ALA A 118 9.07 16.87 -7.79
CA ALA A 118 9.01 16.85 -9.25
C ALA A 118 7.74 17.53 -9.79
N TYR A 119 6.61 17.42 -9.11
CA TYR A 119 5.38 18.12 -9.47
C TYR A 119 5.53 19.64 -9.31
N GLU A 120 6.08 20.14 -8.21
CA GLU A 120 6.29 21.57 -7.99
C GLU A 120 7.25 22.17 -9.02
N LEU A 121 8.31 21.43 -9.38
CA LEU A 121 9.20 21.85 -10.47
C LEU A 121 8.45 21.96 -11.81
N GLU A 122 7.63 20.98 -12.15
CA GLU A 122 6.88 20.97 -13.41
C GLU A 122 5.78 22.06 -13.43
N LYS A 123 5.21 22.38 -12.26
CA LYS A 123 4.27 23.51 -12.09
C LYS A 123 4.92 24.84 -12.41
N THR A 124 6.14 25.08 -11.91
CA THR A 124 6.92 26.29 -12.24
C THR A 124 7.20 26.41 -13.74
N LYS A 125 7.53 25.28 -14.41
CA LYS A 125 7.70 25.26 -15.87
C LYS A 125 6.40 25.57 -16.61
N MET A 126 5.26 25.03 -16.11
CA MET A 126 3.95 25.31 -16.69
C MET A 126 3.58 26.78 -16.57
N GLU A 127 3.84 27.43 -15.44
CA GLU A 127 3.64 28.87 -15.26
C GLU A 127 4.47 29.69 -16.25
N THR A 128 5.68 29.24 -16.55
CA THR A 128 6.53 29.85 -17.58
C THR A 128 5.97 29.65 -18.97
N ALA A 129 5.46 28.45 -19.27
CA ALA A 129 4.83 28.11 -20.55
C ALA A 129 3.52 28.94 -20.75
N ASP A 130 2.73 29.14 -19.70
CA ASP A 130 1.53 29.98 -19.74
C ASP A 130 1.86 31.42 -20.16
N ARG A 131 2.91 32.01 -19.55
CA ARG A 131 3.37 33.36 -19.94
C ARG A 131 3.86 33.42 -21.37
N LYS A 132 4.64 32.43 -21.82
CA LYS A 132 5.13 32.34 -23.19
C LYS A 132 3.99 32.18 -24.21
N TRP A 133 2.98 31.39 -23.84
CA TRP A 133 1.78 31.18 -24.65
C TRP A 133 0.99 32.49 -24.79
N GLN A 134 0.77 33.22 -23.71
CA GLN A 134 0.10 34.54 -23.73
C GLN A 134 0.84 35.56 -24.58
N LEU A 135 2.17 35.50 -24.60
CA LEU A 135 3.02 36.36 -25.44
C LEU A 135 3.15 35.88 -26.90
N GLY A 136 2.55 34.75 -27.23
CA GLY A 136 2.66 34.16 -28.57
C GLY A 136 4.05 33.60 -28.92
N THR A 137 4.93 33.37 -27.93
CA THR A 137 6.32 32.96 -28.13
C THR A 137 6.52 31.45 -28.17
N ILE A 138 5.49 30.66 -27.85
CA ILE A 138 5.48 29.18 -28.03
C ILE A 138 4.29 28.72 -28.84
N GLY A 139 4.47 27.60 -29.57
CA GLY A 139 3.43 26.99 -30.37
C GLY A 139 2.47 26.12 -29.55
N ARG A 140 1.29 25.84 -30.11
CA ARG A 140 0.26 25.00 -29.48
C ARG A 140 0.79 23.64 -29.06
N LEU A 141 1.64 23.01 -29.89
CA LEU A 141 2.19 21.68 -29.59
C LEU A 141 3.05 21.71 -28.33
N GLU A 142 3.96 22.67 -28.22
CA GLU A 142 4.83 22.84 -27.06
C GLU A 142 4.04 23.10 -25.78
N TYR A 143 3.04 23.98 -25.85
CA TYR A 143 2.14 24.26 -24.75
C TYR A 143 1.39 23.00 -24.26
N MET A 144 0.82 22.22 -25.20
CA MET A 144 0.14 20.96 -24.87
C MET A 144 1.08 19.91 -24.28
N GLN A 145 2.34 19.85 -24.74
CA GLN A 145 3.34 18.97 -24.16
C GLN A 145 3.63 19.31 -22.72
N GLN A 146 3.74 20.59 -22.40
CA GLN A 146 3.95 21.07 -21.01
C GLN A 146 2.75 20.77 -20.12
N GLN A 147 1.52 20.95 -20.61
CA GLN A 147 0.31 20.56 -19.89
C GLN A 147 0.28 19.05 -19.59
N ASN A 148 0.63 18.24 -20.57
CA ASN A 148 0.69 16.78 -20.38
C ASN A 148 1.78 16.37 -19.39
N ALA A 149 2.94 17.05 -19.41
CA ALA A 149 4.02 16.80 -18.46
C ALA A 149 3.57 17.11 -17.02
N LEU A 150 2.94 18.26 -16.79
CA LEU A 150 2.37 18.59 -15.49
C LEU A 150 1.32 17.56 -15.03
N LYS A 151 0.41 17.20 -15.93
CA LYS A 151 -0.62 16.21 -15.62
C LYS A 151 -0.03 14.84 -15.25
N THR A 152 1.05 14.44 -15.92
CA THR A 152 1.77 13.21 -15.59
C THR A 152 2.37 13.25 -14.19
N LYS A 153 2.93 14.38 -13.78
CA LYS A 153 3.48 14.56 -12.42
C LYS A 153 2.38 14.62 -11.36
N GLU A 154 1.24 15.25 -11.65
CA GLU A 154 0.06 15.22 -10.78
C GLU A 154 -0.41 13.78 -10.51
N ILE A 155 -0.50 12.97 -11.55
CA ILE A 155 -0.86 11.55 -11.43
C ILE A 155 0.17 10.79 -10.60
N ALA A 156 1.46 11.06 -10.80
CA ALA A 156 2.53 10.42 -10.02
C ALA A 156 2.41 10.71 -8.52
N VAL A 157 2.06 11.95 -8.14
CA VAL A 157 1.80 12.30 -6.73
C VAL A 157 0.61 11.53 -6.17
N LYS A 158 -0.51 11.47 -6.89
CA LYS A 158 -1.71 10.72 -6.45
C LYS A 158 -1.43 9.23 -6.32
N THR A 159 -0.68 8.66 -7.27
CA THR A 159 -0.28 7.24 -7.22
C THR A 159 0.68 6.97 -6.06
N GLY A 160 1.62 7.87 -5.81
CA GLY A 160 2.54 7.77 -4.68
C GLY A 160 1.83 7.87 -3.33
N ASP A 161 0.85 8.75 -3.21
CA ASP A 161 0.04 8.90 -1.99
C ASP A 161 -0.78 7.63 -1.71
N LEU A 162 -1.40 7.07 -2.74
CA LEU A 162 -2.13 5.79 -2.64
C LEU A 162 -1.20 4.62 -2.26
N ALA A 163 -0.01 4.56 -2.86
CA ALA A 163 0.97 3.52 -2.54
C ALA A 163 1.46 3.61 -1.09
N LEU A 164 1.70 4.82 -0.60
CA LEU A 164 2.05 5.04 0.80
C LEU A 164 0.91 4.63 1.75
N PHE A 165 -0.32 5.06 1.45
CA PHE A 165 -1.49 4.67 2.23
C PHE A 165 -1.61 3.14 2.31
N GLN A 166 -1.47 2.45 1.18
CA GLN A 166 -1.53 0.99 1.12
C GLN A 166 -0.42 0.33 1.94
N ALA A 167 0.81 0.83 1.89
CA ALA A 167 1.92 0.31 2.69
C ALA A 167 1.66 0.47 4.20
N MET A 168 1.14 1.63 4.61
CA MET A 168 0.76 1.90 6.01
C MET A 168 -0.35 0.95 6.49
N GLU A 169 -1.41 0.75 5.69
CA GLU A 169 -2.47 -0.19 6.03
C GLU A 169 -1.94 -1.63 6.11
N THR A 170 -1.03 -2.03 5.21
CA THR A 170 -0.42 -3.36 5.25
C THR A 170 0.38 -3.58 6.53
N TYR A 171 1.14 -2.58 6.98
CA TYR A 171 1.83 -2.62 8.26
C TYR A 171 0.84 -2.77 9.43
N ASP A 172 -0.19 -1.95 9.50
CA ASP A 172 -1.19 -2.00 10.56
C ASP A 172 -1.94 -3.34 10.60
N TRP A 173 -2.25 -3.90 9.43
CA TRP A 173 -2.85 -5.24 9.33
C TRP A 173 -1.90 -6.33 9.83
N ALA A 174 -0.60 -6.20 9.58
CA ALA A 174 0.40 -7.13 10.10
C ALA A 174 0.46 -7.08 11.64
N VAL A 175 0.44 -5.87 12.24
CA VAL A 175 0.38 -5.69 13.71
C VAL A 175 -0.89 -6.30 14.30
N LYS A 176 -2.01 -6.24 13.57
CA LYS A 176 -3.29 -6.88 13.96
C LYS A 176 -3.30 -8.41 13.75
N GLY A 177 -2.19 -9.00 13.32
CA GLY A 177 -2.03 -10.44 13.16
C GLY A 177 -2.38 -10.98 11.77
N ASN A 178 -2.71 -10.13 10.81
CA ASN A 178 -3.05 -10.50 9.43
C ASN A 178 -1.80 -10.65 8.54
N LEU A 179 -0.75 -11.24 9.08
CA LEU A 179 0.44 -11.61 8.31
C LEU A 179 0.37 -13.10 7.97
N LYS A 180 0.45 -13.39 6.67
CA LYS A 180 0.51 -14.77 6.19
C LYS A 180 1.94 -15.26 6.32
N LEU A 181 2.14 -16.36 7.08
CA LEU A 181 3.43 -17.01 7.24
C LEU A 181 3.65 -18.04 6.12
N SER A 182 4.92 -18.24 5.75
CA SER A 182 5.33 -19.30 4.82
C SER A 182 5.12 -20.66 5.48
N GLN A 183 4.43 -21.54 4.81
CA GLN A 183 4.27 -22.95 5.23
C GLN A 183 5.43 -23.77 4.72
#